data_4bd067c548fdf87a2b2abfc1d15a7a31
#
_entry.id   4bd067c548fdf87a2b2abfc1d15a7a31
#
_cell.length_a   1.000
_cell.length_b   1.000
_cell.length_c   1.000
_cell.angle_alpha   90.00
_cell.angle_beta   90.00
_cell.angle_gamma   90.00
#
_symmetry.space_group_name_H-M   'P 1'
#
loop_
_entity.id
_entity.type
_entity.pdbx_description
1 polymer ?
#
loop_
_entity_poly.entity_id
_entity_poly.type
_entity_poly.pdbx_seq_one_letter_code
_entity_poly.pdbx_strand_id
1 'polypeptide(L)'
;MVVFGTMLSAAPVYSEETHSEEIKERNFQLSLLSPLGTNGMSSGQTINKVSINLVGGHSHASKNFEFGSVYNVNLNHTSGFQFAGVVNYTNESRNAAQFAGVTNISKGGKTPFQFAGVLNVADNVSGLQFSGLVNVAKEVRGVQFGIVNCSDTCSGVPIGLFNIVRHGGKQEFEVGVSDAFNTYASFKLGVDRLYTIFSAGVNFLHSKPIYGVGMGFGTDIGWKETGWANQIEAVGYYITEDGKFRSGTNVLAQLRLTFSKQIQPHFKVFAGPTFNLTVSDYVNPETGVTGSSLKPYSIFHTNEKTAVNGWIGFATGVRF
;
A
#
# COMPACT_ATOMS: atom_id res chain seq x y z
N MET A 1 13.70 -0.52 15.74
CA MET A 1 13.56 0.46 16.81
C MET A 1 13.61 1.85 16.17
N VAL A 2 12.49 2.38 15.76
CA VAL A 2 12.40 3.75 15.22
C VAL A 2 11.19 4.40 15.86
N VAL A 3 11.51 5.49 16.51
CA VAL A 3 10.68 6.39 17.26
C VAL A 3 9.77 7.16 16.29
N PHE A 4 8.49 6.80 16.22
CA PHE A 4 7.42 7.64 15.73
C PHE A 4 6.31 7.71 16.79
N GLY A 5 6.65 8.22 17.93
CA GLY A 5 5.74 8.14 19.06
C GLY A 5 5.84 9.24 20.10
N THR A 6 6.26 10.45 19.73
CA THR A 6 6.18 11.58 20.68
C THR A 6 6.22 12.93 19.98
N MET A 7 5.17 13.28 19.27
CA MET A 7 4.90 14.67 18.94
C MET A 7 3.39 14.87 18.78
N LEU A 8 2.64 14.81 19.88
CA LEU A 8 1.32 15.43 20.04
C LEU A 8 0.81 15.20 21.48
N SER A 9 1.55 15.70 22.46
CA SER A 9 1.02 15.86 23.82
C SER A 9 1.48 17.19 24.42
N ALA A 10 0.80 18.23 24.01
CA ALA A 10 0.75 19.48 24.77
C ALA A 10 -0.62 20.11 24.51
N ALA A 11 -1.65 19.54 25.12
CA ALA A 11 -2.87 20.27 25.35
C ALA A 11 -2.77 20.86 26.76
N PRO A 12 -3.03 22.16 26.97
CA PRO A 12 -3.08 22.73 28.30
C PRO A 12 -4.22 22.11 29.08
N VAL A 13 -3.91 21.64 30.29
CA VAL A 13 -4.91 21.23 31.28
C VAL A 13 -5.63 22.48 31.74
N TYR A 14 -6.82 22.72 31.20
CA TYR A 14 -7.78 23.64 31.77
C TYR A 14 -8.62 22.87 32.79
N SER A 15 -8.64 23.38 34.03
CA SER A 15 -9.55 22.88 35.07
C SER A 15 -11.01 23.07 34.63
N GLU A 16 -11.74 21.96 34.48
CA GLU A 16 -13.18 21.94 34.21
C GLU A 16 -13.98 22.45 35.40
N GLU A 17 -14.56 23.63 35.23
CA GLU A 17 -15.87 23.87 35.82
C GLU A 17 -16.88 23.15 34.92
N THR A 18 -17.53 22.12 35.45
CA THR A 18 -18.54 21.32 34.73
C THR A 18 -19.84 22.13 34.56
N HIS A 19 -19.83 23.09 33.65
CA HIS A 19 -21.07 23.49 33.00
C HIS A 19 -21.37 22.43 31.93
N SER A 20 -22.43 21.67 32.14
CA SER A 20 -22.99 20.82 31.09
C SER A 20 -23.56 21.72 29.99
N GLU A 21 -22.68 22.06 29.05
CA GLU A 21 -23.07 22.90 27.91
C GLU A 21 -24.06 22.14 27.04
N GLU A 22 -25.24 22.68 26.86
CA GLU A 22 -26.35 22.05 26.14
C GLU A 22 -25.98 21.91 24.65
N ILE A 23 -25.82 20.66 24.19
CA ILE A 23 -25.56 20.35 22.78
C ILE A 23 -26.84 20.63 21.97
N LYS A 24 -26.71 21.53 20.99
CA LYS A 24 -27.81 21.94 20.10
C LYS A 24 -27.78 21.17 18.79
N GLU A 25 -28.96 20.75 18.30
CA GLU A 25 -29.08 20.18 16.96
C GLU A 25 -29.69 21.20 16.00
N ARG A 26 -29.06 21.36 14.80
CA ARG A 26 -29.54 22.23 13.73
C ARG A 26 -29.57 21.51 12.40
N ASN A 27 -30.57 21.86 11.58
CA ASN A 27 -30.70 21.26 10.25
C ASN A 27 -29.63 21.76 9.28
N PHE A 28 -29.20 23.02 9.43
CA PHE A 28 -28.30 23.66 8.47
C PHE A 28 -27.33 24.63 9.15
N GLN A 29 -26.08 24.63 8.68
CA GLN A 29 -25.05 25.61 8.99
C GLN A 29 -24.51 26.22 7.69
N LEU A 30 -24.40 27.55 7.67
CA LEU A 30 -23.60 28.28 6.72
C LEU A 30 -22.51 29.04 7.48
N SER A 31 -21.25 28.83 7.12
CA SER A 31 -20.11 29.49 7.75
C SER A 31 -19.17 30.06 6.70
N LEU A 32 -18.68 31.24 6.90
CA LEU A 32 -17.53 31.75 6.13
C LEU A 32 -16.24 31.14 6.67
N LEU A 33 -15.97 31.39 7.92
CA LEU A 33 -14.88 30.85 8.73
C LEU A 33 -15.39 30.82 10.16
N SER A 34 -15.32 29.70 10.85
CA SER A 34 -15.77 29.62 12.23
C SER A 34 -14.98 30.59 13.13
N PRO A 35 -15.63 31.39 14.00
CA PRO A 35 -17.06 31.37 14.37
C PRO A 35 -17.99 32.26 13.51
N LEU A 36 -17.51 32.80 12.38
CA LEU A 36 -18.31 33.67 11.50
C LEU A 36 -19.28 32.82 10.66
N GLY A 37 -20.43 32.53 11.21
CA GLY A 37 -21.46 31.72 10.58
C GLY A 37 -22.77 31.72 11.39
N THR A 38 -23.73 30.93 10.91
CA THR A 38 -25.08 30.86 11.48
C THR A 38 -25.12 30.31 12.92
N ASN A 39 -24.11 29.55 13.32
CA ASN A 39 -23.99 29.00 14.67
C ASN A 39 -23.14 29.87 15.61
N GLY A 40 -22.37 30.83 15.07
CA GLY A 40 -21.54 31.75 15.85
C GLY A 40 -20.59 31.03 16.81
N MET A 41 -20.45 31.54 18.02
CA MET A 41 -19.59 30.99 19.07
C MET A 41 -20.05 29.57 19.56
N SER A 42 -21.30 29.17 19.33
CA SER A 42 -21.82 27.87 19.73
C SER A 42 -21.58 26.77 18.67
N SER A 43 -20.81 27.02 17.64
CA SER A 43 -20.49 26.03 16.58
C SER A 43 -19.91 24.73 17.15
N GLY A 44 -18.98 24.82 18.12
CA GLY A 44 -18.37 23.66 18.77
C GLY A 44 -19.32 22.80 19.61
N GLN A 45 -20.53 23.34 19.93
CA GLN A 45 -21.58 22.67 20.70
C GLN A 45 -22.78 22.31 19.83
N THR A 46 -22.68 22.48 18.52
CA THR A 46 -23.80 22.29 17.60
C THR A 46 -23.56 21.07 16.72
N ILE A 47 -24.57 20.17 16.69
CA ILE A 47 -24.66 19.07 15.75
C ILE A 47 -25.40 19.57 14.51
N ASN A 48 -24.82 19.49 13.36
CA ASN A 48 -25.43 19.90 12.11
C ASN A 48 -25.81 18.71 11.23
N LYS A 49 -26.97 18.76 10.58
CA LYS A 49 -27.33 17.77 9.56
C LYS A 49 -26.62 18.09 8.24
N VAL A 50 -26.61 19.36 7.87
CA VAL A 50 -25.94 19.85 6.67
C VAL A 50 -25.10 21.07 7.03
N SER A 51 -23.84 21.10 6.62
CA SER A 51 -22.92 22.23 6.79
C SER A 51 -22.31 22.63 5.47
N ILE A 52 -22.33 23.93 5.18
CA ILE A 52 -21.59 24.52 4.07
C ILE A 52 -20.66 25.58 4.65
N ASN A 53 -19.35 25.34 4.51
CA ASN A 53 -18.29 26.18 5.03
C ASN A 53 -17.52 26.79 3.87
N LEU A 54 -17.66 28.09 3.60
CA LEU A 54 -17.05 28.76 2.44
C LEU A 54 -15.53 28.73 2.50
N VAL A 55 -14.93 28.89 3.66
CA VAL A 55 -13.50 28.64 3.90
C VAL A 55 -13.37 27.40 4.76
N GLY A 56 -13.86 27.45 5.97
CA GLY A 56 -13.79 26.34 6.89
C GLY A 56 -14.76 26.47 8.05
N GLY A 57 -15.10 25.33 8.63
CA GLY A 57 -16.00 25.28 9.77
C GLY A 57 -15.56 24.26 10.81
N HIS A 58 -16.00 24.51 12.05
CA HIS A 58 -15.97 23.50 13.07
C HIS A 58 -17.37 23.30 13.64
N SER A 59 -17.65 22.08 14.07
CA SER A 59 -18.93 21.67 14.65
C SER A 59 -18.65 20.68 15.77
N HIS A 60 -19.64 20.50 16.67
CA HIS A 60 -19.61 19.38 17.58
C HIS A 60 -19.67 18.06 16.78
N ALA A 61 -20.62 17.97 15.86
CA ALA A 61 -20.74 16.82 14.96
C ALA A 61 -21.44 17.19 13.64
N SER A 62 -21.21 16.37 12.61
CA SER A 62 -21.91 16.43 11.32
C SER A 62 -22.61 15.09 11.04
N LYS A 63 -23.90 15.14 10.65
CA LYS A 63 -24.71 13.92 10.49
C LYS A 63 -24.84 13.42 9.05
N ASN A 64 -25.12 14.29 8.08
CA ASN A 64 -25.44 13.86 6.71
C ASN A 64 -24.42 14.36 5.68
N PHE A 65 -24.20 15.66 5.64
CA PHE A 65 -23.38 16.27 4.62
C PHE A 65 -22.62 17.48 5.16
N GLU A 66 -21.33 17.54 4.88
CA GLU A 66 -20.50 18.67 5.22
C GLU A 66 -19.55 19.00 4.06
N PHE A 67 -19.53 20.25 3.66
CA PHE A 67 -18.63 20.78 2.64
C PHE A 67 -17.84 21.95 3.21
N GLY A 68 -16.52 21.93 3.05
CA GLY A 68 -15.61 23.03 3.36
C GLY A 68 -14.63 23.26 2.22
N SER A 69 -14.51 24.51 1.74
CA SER A 69 -13.56 24.76 0.66
C SER A 69 -12.12 24.49 1.07
N VAL A 70 -11.77 24.72 2.35
CA VAL A 70 -10.43 24.40 2.86
C VAL A 70 -10.50 23.28 3.89
N TYR A 71 -11.25 23.46 4.98
CA TYR A 71 -11.27 22.46 6.04
C TYR A 71 -12.65 22.27 6.69
N ASN A 72 -12.84 21.06 7.26
CA ASN A 72 -13.92 20.73 8.18
C ASN A 72 -13.33 20.09 9.43
N VAL A 73 -13.78 20.51 10.60
CA VAL A 73 -13.39 19.98 11.90
C VAL A 73 -14.61 19.60 12.72
N ASN A 74 -14.76 18.31 13.03
CA ASN A 74 -15.79 17.81 13.92
C ASN A 74 -15.17 17.34 15.23
N LEU A 75 -15.52 18.01 16.32
CA LEU A 75 -14.92 17.76 17.64
C LEU A 75 -15.36 16.45 18.28
N ASN A 76 -16.52 15.93 17.89
CA ASN A 76 -17.04 14.66 18.37
C ASN A 76 -17.10 13.65 17.21
N HIS A 77 -18.20 13.63 16.43
CA HIS A 77 -18.35 12.61 15.39
C HIS A 77 -18.82 13.18 14.04
N THR A 78 -18.53 12.39 13.02
CA THR A 78 -19.06 12.61 11.66
C THR A 78 -19.75 11.34 11.18
N SER A 79 -20.96 11.51 10.62
CA SER A 79 -21.66 10.50 9.84
C SER A 79 -22.04 11.08 8.46
N GLY A 80 -22.31 10.23 7.48
CA GLY A 80 -22.60 10.67 6.13
C GLY A 80 -21.36 11.09 5.34
N PHE A 81 -21.43 12.22 4.64
CA PHE A 81 -20.39 12.65 3.68
C PHE A 81 -19.72 13.93 4.16
N GLN A 82 -18.38 13.96 4.08
CA GLN A 82 -17.55 15.10 4.42
C GLN A 82 -16.58 15.39 3.29
N PHE A 83 -16.65 16.61 2.75
CA PHE A 83 -15.80 17.08 1.64
C PHE A 83 -15.01 18.30 2.07
N ALA A 84 -13.70 18.30 1.81
CA ALA A 84 -12.83 19.46 2.01
C ALA A 84 -11.85 19.62 0.85
N GLY A 85 -11.52 20.87 0.54
CA GLY A 85 -10.44 21.13 -0.41
C GLY A 85 -9.07 20.70 0.13
N VAL A 86 -8.85 20.81 1.45
CA VAL A 86 -7.56 20.46 2.06
C VAL A 86 -7.72 19.40 3.15
N VAL A 87 -8.47 19.65 4.23
CA VAL A 87 -8.47 18.76 5.41
C VAL A 87 -9.87 18.49 5.93
N ASN A 88 -10.18 17.20 6.13
CA ASN A 88 -11.25 16.76 7.00
C ASN A 88 -10.68 16.15 8.28
N TYR A 89 -11.21 16.57 9.42
CA TYR A 89 -10.87 16.05 10.73
C TYR A 89 -12.14 15.67 11.50
N THR A 90 -12.12 14.49 12.10
CA THR A 90 -13.15 14.06 13.05
C THR A 90 -12.55 13.21 14.18
N ASN A 91 -13.05 13.37 15.40
CA ASN A 91 -12.64 12.50 16.50
C ASN A 91 -13.23 11.09 16.35
N GLU A 92 -14.45 10.96 15.85
CA GLU A 92 -15.07 9.65 15.65
C GLU A 92 -15.77 9.59 14.27
N SER A 93 -15.49 8.58 13.49
CA SER A 93 -16.26 8.28 12.29
C SER A 93 -17.38 7.30 12.62
N ARG A 94 -18.62 7.71 12.40
CA ARG A 94 -19.82 6.85 12.51
C ARG A 94 -20.32 6.49 11.11
N ASN A 95 -19.55 5.67 10.42
CA ASN A 95 -19.74 5.32 9.01
C ASN A 95 -19.68 6.52 8.05
N ALA A 96 -18.78 7.46 8.30
CA ALA A 96 -18.57 8.61 7.42
C ALA A 96 -17.74 8.24 6.19
N ALA A 97 -18.06 8.87 5.06
CA ALA A 97 -17.24 8.92 3.87
C ALA A 97 -16.55 10.29 3.79
N GLN A 98 -15.22 10.31 3.79
CA GLN A 98 -14.43 11.54 3.79
C GLN A 98 -13.64 11.71 2.49
N PHE A 99 -13.72 12.89 1.90
CA PHE A 99 -13.04 13.27 0.67
C PHE A 99 -12.28 14.57 0.88
N ALA A 100 -10.97 14.57 0.70
CA ALA A 100 -10.12 15.73 0.85
C ALA A 100 -9.10 15.84 -0.28
N GLY A 101 -8.77 17.06 -0.68
CA GLY A 101 -7.68 17.28 -1.62
C GLY A 101 -6.32 16.85 -1.05
N VAL A 102 -6.11 16.99 0.27
CA VAL A 102 -4.83 16.65 0.91
C VAL A 102 -4.99 15.56 1.96
N THR A 103 -5.80 15.78 3.01
CA THR A 103 -5.76 14.88 4.18
C THR A 103 -7.15 14.63 4.79
N ASN A 104 -7.43 13.37 5.10
CA ASN A 104 -8.54 12.97 5.97
C ASN A 104 -7.99 12.36 7.27
N ILE A 105 -8.54 12.78 8.41
CA ILE A 105 -8.19 12.25 9.74
C ILE A 105 -9.47 11.84 10.49
N SER A 106 -9.52 10.58 10.90
CA SER A 106 -10.56 10.02 11.76
C SER A 106 -9.92 9.26 12.91
N LYS A 107 -10.00 9.78 14.13
CA LYS A 107 -9.31 9.22 15.31
C LYS A 107 -10.02 8.04 15.95
N GLY A 108 -11.26 7.81 15.63
CA GLY A 108 -12.05 6.73 16.23
C GLY A 108 -13.19 6.27 15.33
N GLY A 109 -13.86 5.22 15.78
CA GLY A 109 -15.03 4.67 15.10
C GLY A 109 -14.70 3.89 13.83
N LYS A 110 -15.67 3.79 12.93
CA LYS A 110 -15.60 2.98 11.71
C LYS A 110 -15.69 3.87 10.48
N THR A 111 -14.68 3.79 9.63
CA THR A 111 -14.56 4.61 8.43
C THR A 111 -14.67 3.71 7.20
N PRO A 112 -15.80 3.73 6.47
CA PRO A 112 -15.96 2.94 5.26
C PRO A 112 -15.15 3.50 4.08
N PHE A 113 -15.07 4.83 3.92
CA PHE A 113 -14.39 5.43 2.78
C PHE A 113 -13.58 6.67 3.18
N GLN A 114 -12.32 6.70 2.76
CA GLN A 114 -11.47 7.89 2.77
C GLN A 114 -10.74 8.02 1.43
N PHE A 115 -10.82 9.20 0.84
CA PHE A 115 -10.10 9.56 -0.39
C PHE A 115 -9.34 10.85 -0.15
N ALA A 116 -8.02 10.82 -0.29
CA ALA A 116 -7.15 11.99 -0.16
C ALA A 116 -6.06 12.03 -1.23
N GLY A 117 -5.64 13.21 -1.61
CA GLY A 117 -4.49 13.35 -2.50
C GLY A 117 -3.18 12.89 -1.86
N VAL A 118 -3.02 13.09 -0.54
CA VAL A 118 -1.74 12.80 0.15
C VAL A 118 -1.89 11.77 1.26
N LEU A 119 -2.76 12.02 2.25
CA LEU A 119 -2.77 11.25 3.49
C LEU A 119 -4.18 10.92 3.97
N ASN A 120 -4.41 9.67 4.31
CA ASN A 120 -5.55 9.25 5.11
C ASN A 120 -5.08 8.66 6.43
N VAL A 121 -5.76 9.02 7.53
CA VAL A 121 -5.57 8.43 8.85
C VAL A 121 -6.93 7.98 9.39
N ALA A 122 -7.02 6.72 9.82
CA ALA A 122 -8.22 6.18 10.44
C ALA A 122 -7.88 5.18 11.56
N ASP A 123 -8.80 4.99 12.51
CA ASP A 123 -8.67 3.87 13.43
C ASP A 123 -9.09 2.55 12.75
N ASN A 124 -10.30 2.51 12.20
CA ASN A 124 -10.85 1.30 11.58
C ASN A 124 -11.32 1.57 10.15
N VAL A 125 -10.68 0.93 9.19
CA VAL A 125 -11.05 0.98 7.77
C VAL A 125 -11.84 -0.26 7.41
N SER A 126 -13.12 -0.09 7.08
CA SER A 126 -13.99 -1.22 6.74
C SER A 126 -14.25 -1.41 5.25
N GLY A 127 -14.03 -0.37 4.45
CA GLY A 127 -14.20 -0.35 3.00
C GLY A 127 -12.89 0.04 2.30
N LEU A 128 -12.82 1.25 1.77
CA LEU A 128 -11.69 1.71 0.96
C LEU A 128 -11.02 2.95 1.55
N GLN A 129 -9.71 2.89 1.74
CA GLN A 129 -8.85 4.02 2.03
C GLN A 129 -7.90 4.23 0.85
N PHE A 130 -8.09 5.31 0.13
CA PHE A 130 -7.32 5.64 -1.07
C PHE A 130 -6.56 6.94 -0.88
N SER A 131 -5.26 6.92 -1.08
CA SER A 131 -4.41 8.12 -1.10
C SER A 131 -3.40 8.07 -2.25
N GLY A 132 -2.97 9.24 -2.68
CA GLY A 132 -1.84 9.32 -3.62
C GLY A 132 -0.51 8.90 -2.99
N LEU A 133 -0.31 9.11 -1.69
CA LEU A 133 0.94 8.78 -1.02
C LEU A 133 0.77 7.80 0.14
N VAL A 134 0.08 8.18 1.23
CA VAL A 134 0.14 7.44 2.49
C VAL A 134 -1.24 7.15 3.05
N ASN A 135 -1.47 5.91 3.43
CA ASN A 135 -2.60 5.49 4.25
C ASN A 135 -2.11 4.94 5.59
N VAL A 136 -2.74 5.37 6.68
CA VAL A 136 -2.45 4.88 8.03
C VAL A 136 -3.74 4.44 8.70
N ALA A 137 -3.74 3.26 9.29
CA ALA A 137 -4.87 2.77 10.07
C ALA A 137 -4.41 1.91 11.26
N LYS A 138 -5.26 1.75 12.29
CA LYS A 138 -5.03 0.73 13.30
C LYS A 138 -5.51 -0.63 12.78
N GLU A 139 -6.73 -0.69 12.29
CA GLU A 139 -7.30 -1.93 11.75
C GLU A 139 -7.81 -1.72 10.32
N VAL A 140 -7.43 -2.62 9.41
CA VAL A 140 -7.89 -2.63 8.03
C VAL A 140 -8.62 -3.94 7.76
N ARG A 141 -9.92 -3.85 7.48
CA ARG A 141 -10.75 -4.98 7.04
C ARG A 141 -11.05 -4.93 5.55
N GLY A 142 -10.97 -3.74 4.96
CA GLY A 142 -11.19 -3.47 3.55
C GLY A 142 -9.90 -3.39 2.75
N VAL A 143 -9.77 -2.35 1.92
CA VAL A 143 -8.63 -2.13 1.04
C VAL A 143 -7.94 -0.81 1.38
N GLN A 144 -6.62 -0.83 1.46
CA GLN A 144 -5.78 0.38 1.40
C GLN A 144 -5.11 0.47 0.04
N PHE A 145 -5.21 1.59 -0.62
CA PHE A 145 -4.53 1.85 -1.88
C PHE A 145 -3.71 3.13 -1.79
N GLY A 146 -2.38 3.03 -1.93
CA GLY A 146 -1.44 4.14 -1.85
C GLY A 146 -0.01 3.69 -2.07
N ILE A 147 0.94 4.61 -2.19
CA ILE A 147 2.36 4.24 -2.29
C ILE A 147 2.81 3.54 -1.00
N VAL A 148 2.42 4.07 0.16
CA VAL A 148 2.71 3.51 1.48
C VAL A 148 1.42 3.23 2.20
N ASN A 149 1.21 1.99 2.64
CA ASN A 149 0.10 1.59 3.48
C ASN A 149 0.65 1.06 4.81
N CYS A 150 0.22 1.66 5.90
CA CYS A 150 0.63 1.27 7.25
C CYS A 150 -0.59 0.89 8.09
N SER A 151 -0.52 -0.24 8.77
CA SER A 151 -1.56 -0.62 9.73
C SER A 151 -1.00 -1.44 10.89
N ASP A 152 -1.71 -1.43 12.03
CA ASP A 152 -1.38 -2.32 13.12
C ASP A 152 -1.82 -3.75 12.79
N THR A 153 -3.04 -3.91 12.27
CA THR A 153 -3.59 -5.19 11.80
C THR A 153 -4.30 -5.02 10.46
N CYS A 154 -4.20 -6.03 9.59
CA CYS A 154 -4.87 -6.03 8.29
C CYS A 154 -5.40 -7.43 7.95
N SER A 155 -6.72 -7.57 7.99
CA SER A 155 -7.43 -8.74 7.46
C SER A 155 -7.92 -8.53 6.02
N GLY A 156 -7.80 -7.32 5.52
CA GLY A 156 -8.10 -6.90 4.15
C GLY A 156 -6.91 -7.03 3.20
N VAL A 157 -6.80 -6.06 2.28
CA VAL A 157 -5.75 -6.05 1.24
C VAL A 157 -5.10 -4.67 1.14
N PRO A 158 -3.81 -4.53 1.49
CA PRO A 158 -3.04 -3.33 1.20
C PRO A 158 -2.41 -3.43 -0.19
N ILE A 159 -2.65 -2.43 -1.04
CA ILE A 159 -2.13 -2.35 -2.41
C ILE A 159 -1.22 -1.13 -2.50
N GLY A 160 0.07 -1.35 -2.60
CA GLY A 160 1.07 -0.29 -2.67
C GLY A 160 2.49 -0.82 -2.82
N LEU A 161 3.45 0.08 -2.89
CA LEU A 161 4.86 -0.30 -2.91
C LEU A 161 5.31 -0.81 -1.53
N PHE A 162 4.96 -0.08 -0.48
CA PHE A 162 5.33 -0.42 0.89
C PHE A 162 4.07 -0.69 1.71
N ASN A 163 3.81 -1.97 1.97
CA ASN A 163 2.67 -2.42 2.74
C ASN A 163 3.14 -2.94 4.10
N ILE A 164 3.09 -2.10 5.13
CA ILE A 164 3.63 -2.36 6.45
C ILE A 164 2.48 -2.71 7.39
N VAL A 165 2.41 -3.96 7.82
CA VAL A 165 1.43 -4.44 8.78
C VAL A 165 2.18 -4.94 10.00
N ARG A 166 1.93 -4.32 11.17
CA ARG A 166 2.71 -4.56 12.40
C ARG A 166 2.45 -5.95 12.99
N HIS A 167 1.19 -6.37 13.01
CA HIS A 167 0.79 -7.64 13.61
C HIS A 167 0.12 -8.53 12.56
N GLY A 168 0.71 -9.70 12.33
CA GLY A 168 0.22 -10.66 11.34
C GLY A 168 0.49 -10.28 9.89
N GLY A 169 1.32 -9.26 9.66
CA GLY A 169 1.80 -8.92 8.33
C GLY A 169 2.90 -9.86 7.85
N LYS A 170 3.11 -9.86 6.54
CA LYS A 170 4.20 -10.57 5.88
C LYS A 170 5.41 -9.64 5.78
N GLN A 171 6.50 -10.02 6.41
CA GLN A 171 7.83 -9.44 6.25
C GLN A 171 8.78 -10.62 6.09
N GLU A 172 9.19 -10.93 4.87
CA GLU A 172 9.92 -12.14 4.56
C GLU A 172 11.11 -11.81 3.66
N PHE A 173 12.27 -12.26 4.05
CA PHE A 173 13.48 -12.22 3.24
C PHE A 173 13.70 -13.59 2.60
N GLU A 174 13.93 -13.62 1.30
CA GLU A 174 14.12 -14.82 0.51
C GLU A 174 15.48 -14.80 -0.17
N VAL A 175 16.19 -15.93 -0.12
CA VAL A 175 17.38 -16.17 -0.94
C VAL A 175 17.16 -17.47 -1.71
N GLY A 176 17.42 -17.43 -3.01
CA GLY A 176 17.17 -18.55 -3.86
C GLY A 176 18.07 -18.60 -5.08
N VAL A 177 17.90 -19.69 -5.81
CA VAL A 177 18.51 -19.95 -7.11
C VAL A 177 17.41 -20.27 -8.12
N SER A 178 17.61 -19.88 -9.36
CA SER A 178 16.70 -20.19 -10.46
C SER A 178 17.49 -20.38 -11.76
N ASP A 179 16.80 -20.85 -12.77
CA ASP A 179 17.34 -20.92 -14.13
C ASP A 179 17.68 -19.54 -14.72
N ALA A 180 16.95 -18.49 -14.32
CA ALA A 180 17.24 -17.12 -14.74
C ALA A 180 18.43 -16.53 -13.97
N PHE A 181 18.44 -16.69 -12.64
CA PHE A 181 19.47 -16.13 -11.76
C PHE A 181 20.09 -17.23 -10.90
N ASN A 182 21.43 -17.40 -11.00
CA ASN A 182 22.15 -18.36 -10.17
C ASN A 182 22.07 -18.02 -8.68
N THR A 183 21.83 -16.76 -8.36
CA THR A 183 21.52 -16.31 -7.01
C THR A 183 20.59 -15.10 -7.10
N TYR A 184 19.56 -15.10 -6.30
CA TYR A 184 18.72 -13.93 -6.11
C TYR A 184 18.32 -13.77 -4.65
N ALA A 185 18.06 -12.53 -4.27
CA ALA A 185 17.48 -12.18 -2.99
C ALA A 185 16.20 -11.37 -3.21
N SER A 186 15.19 -11.61 -2.38
CA SER A 186 13.93 -10.89 -2.45
C SER A 186 13.50 -10.48 -1.05
N PHE A 187 12.84 -9.32 -0.96
CA PHE A 187 12.19 -8.85 0.25
C PHE A 187 10.70 -8.66 -0.02
N LYS A 188 9.85 -9.24 0.82
CA LYS A 188 8.40 -9.30 0.64
C LYS A 188 7.69 -8.56 1.77
N LEU A 189 6.76 -7.68 1.41
CA LEU A 189 6.01 -6.83 2.35
C LEU A 189 4.52 -6.84 2.07
N GLY A 190 3.69 -7.07 3.08
CA GLY A 190 2.23 -7.02 2.94
C GLY A 190 1.50 -7.98 3.84
N VAL A 191 0.57 -8.70 3.27
CA VAL A 191 -0.21 -9.79 3.90
C VAL A 191 -0.22 -11.01 2.99
N ASP A 192 -0.56 -12.20 3.52
CA ASP A 192 -0.58 -13.44 2.72
C ASP A 192 -1.46 -13.31 1.45
N ARG A 193 -2.56 -12.57 1.52
CA ARG A 193 -3.46 -12.36 0.37
C ARG A 193 -2.84 -11.54 -0.75
N LEU A 194 -1.99 -10.57 -0.40
CA LEU A 194 -1.25 -9.76 -1.37
C LEU A 194 -0.03 -9.15 -0.70
N TYR A 195 1.13 -9.38 -1.27
CA TYR A 195 2.38 -8.77 -0.85
C TYR A 195 3.17 -8.24 -2.04
N THR A 196 3.92 -7.19 -1.80
CA THR A 196 4.88 -6.61 -2.75
C THR A 196 6.20 -7.33 -2.60
N ILE A 197 6.89 -7.56 -3.72
CA ILE A 197 8.18 -8.23 -3.81
C ILE A 197 9.18 -7.23 -4.39
N PHE A 198 10.30 -7.03 -3.70
CA PHE A 198 11.50 -6.39 -4.23
C PHE A 198 12.55 -7.46 -4.40
N SER A 199 13.13 -7.57 -5.58
CA SER A 199 14.04 -8.67 -5.89
C SER A 199 15.27 -8.18 -6.66
N ALA A 200 16.43 -8.75 -6.35
CA ALA A 200 17.65 -8.55 -7.10
C ALA A 200 18.31 -9.91 -7.33
N GLY A 201 18.83 -10.13 -8.53
CA GLY A 201 19.46 -11.39 -8.90
C GLY A 201 20.70 -11.20 -9.77
N VAL A 202 21.52 -12.21 -9.79
CA VAL A 202 22.72 -12.27 -10.65
C VAL A 202 22.82 -13.63 -11.33
N ASN A 203 23.17 -13.60 -12.60
CA ASN A 203 23.59 -14.77 -13.37
C ASN A 203 25.06 -14.60 -13.78
N PHE A 204 25.92 -15.47 -13.27
CA PHE A 204 27.37 -15.46 -13.49
C PHE A 204 27.85 -16.64 -14.35
N LEU A 205 26.95 -17.41 -14.96
CA LEU A 205 27.30 -18.50 -15.88
C LEU A 205 27.65 -18.02 -17.29
N HIS A 206 27.48 -16.74 -17.57
CA HIS A 206 27.86 -16.12 -18.82
C HIS A 206 29.28 -15.54 -18.72
N SER A 207 29.91 -15.24 -19.84
CA SER A 207 31.24 -14.61 -19.90
C SER A 207 31.34 -13.31 -19.09
N LYS A 208 30.20 -12.60 -19.00
CA LYS A 208 30.03 -11.43 -18.15
C LYS A 208 28.75 -11.58 -17.32
N PRO A 209 28.75 -11.12 -16.06
CA PRO A 209 27.59 -11.26 -15.19
C PRO A 209 26.40 -10.43 -15.70
N ILE A 210 25.22 -11.03 -15.60
CA ILE A 210 23.93 -10.39 -15.87
C ILE A 210 23.27 -10.11 -14.52
N TYR A 211 22.93 -8.85 -14.25
CA TYR A 211 22.21 -8.46 -13.04
C TYR A 211 20.75 -8.18 -13.38
N GLY A 212 19.86 -8.50 -12.47
CA GLY A 212 18.45 -8.16 -12.54
C GLY A 212 18.01 -7.46 -11.26
N VAL A 213 17.26 -6.35 -11.41
CA VAL A 213 16.56 -5.67 -10.31
C VAL A 213 15.10 -5.60 -10.69
N GLY A 214 14.24 -6.01 -9.78
CA GLY A 214 12.83 -6.17 -10.10
C GLY A 214 11.90 -5.94 -8.93
N MET A 215 10.65 -5.81 -9.29
CA MET A 215 9.55 -5.77 -8.33
C MET A 215 8.36 -6.56 -8.84
N GLY A 216 7.52 -6.95 -7.92
CA GLY A 216 6.36 -7.75 -8.24
C GLY A 216 5.36 -7.85 -7.11
N PHE A 217 4.39 -8.72 -7.33
CA PHE A 217 3.35 -9.04 -6.36
C PHE A 217 3.22 -10.54 -6.22
N GLY A 218 2.78 -10.96 -5.04
CA GLY A 218 2.52 -12.35 -4.76
C GLY A 218 1.35 -12.55 -3.82
N THR A 219 0.85 -13.78 -3.80
CA THR A 219 -0.17 -14.26 -2.89
C THR A 219 0.21 -15.64 -2.35
N ASP A 220 -0.06 -15.87 -1.06
CA ASP A 220 0.04 -17.17 -0.44
C ASP A 220 -1.33 -17.84 -0.40
N ILE A 221 -1.39 -19.05 -0.93
CA ILE A 221 -2.55 -19.94 -0.82
C ILE A 221 -2.10 -21.10 0.07
N GLY A 222 -2.30 -20.97 1.39
CA GLY A 222 -1.68 -21.89 2.33
C GLY A 222 -2.63 -22.60 3.26
N TRP A 223 -2.23 -23.81 3.68
CA TRP A 223 -2.80 -24.51 4.81
C TRP A 223 -1.88 -24.29 6.01
N LYS A 224 -2.11 -23.21 6.76
CA LYS A 224 -1.25 -22.79 7.89
C LYS A 224 -1.08 -23.90 8.95
N GLU A 225 -2.08 -24.71 9.14
CA GLU A 225 -2.07 -25.81 10.11
C GLU A 225 -1.06 -26.93 9.76
N THR A 226 -0.78 -27.14 8.47
CA THR A 226 0.16 -28.18 8.01
C THR A 226 1.59 -27.66 7.83
N GLY A 227 1.78 -26.34 7.91
CA GLY A 227 3.04 -25.66 7.62
C GLY A 227 3.42 -25.69 6.13
N TRP A 228 2.51 -26.05 5.24
CA TRP A 228 2.66 -25.95 3.78
C TRP A 228 1.97 -24.70 3.26
N ALA A 229 2.55 -24.08 2.25
CA ALA A 229 1.93 -22.98 1.52
C ALA A 229 2.34 -23.02 0.04
N ASN A 230 1.40 -22.61 -0.81
CA ASN A 230 1.61 -22.41 -2.24
C ASN A 230 1.69 -20.92 -2.50
N GLN A 231 2.70 -20.46 -3.22
CA GLN A 231 2.85 -19.07 -3.61
C GLN A 231 2.68 -18.93 -5.11
N ILE A 232 1.93 -17.91 -5.49
CA ILE A 232 1.85 -17.42 -6.87
C ILE A 232 2.47 -16.02 -6.85
N GLU A 233 3.57 -15.85 -7.56
CA GLU A 233 4.35 -14.62 -7.57
C GLU A 233 4.63 -14.19 -9.00
N ALA A 234 4.34 -12.93 -9.33
CA ALA A 234 4.68 -12.32 -10.61
C ALA A 234 5.69 -11.20 -10.38
N VAL A 235 6.88 -11.32 -10.96
CA VAL A 235 7.98 -10.37 -10.79
C VAL A 235 8.48 -9.92 -12.15
N GLY A 236 8.56 -8.59 -12.34
CA GLY A 236 9.20 -7.98 -13.49
C GLY A 236 10.60 -7.51 -13.12
N TYR A 237 11.60 -7.89 -13.91
CA TYR A 237 12.99 -7.48 -13.74
C TYR A 237 13.42 -6.62 -14.89
N TYR A 238 14.14 -5.54 -14.60
CA TYR A 238 15.05 -4.93 -15.55
C TYR A 238 16.39 -5.66 -15.47
N ILE A 239 16.90 -6.14 -16.60
CA ILE A 239 18.14 -6.91 -16.67
C ILE A 239 19.24 -6.12 -17.36
N THR A 240 20.46 -6.24 -16.85
CA THR A 240 21.65 -5.67 -17.48
C THR A 240 22.32 -6.72 -18.33
N GLU A 241 22.89 -6.33 -19.46
CA GLU A 241 23.82 -7.15 -20.21
C GLU A 241 25.25 -6.61 -20.00
N ASP A 242 26.22 -7.49 -19.92
CA ASP A 242 27.63 -7.14 -19.69
C ASP A 242 27.87 -6.31 -18.40
N GLY A 243 26.99 -6.44 -17.40
CA GLY A 243 27.05 -5.68 -16.15
C GLY A 243 26.73 -4.18 -16.29
N LYS A 244 26.19 -3.73 -17.42
CA LYS A 244 25.88 -2.32 -17.69
C LYS A 244 24.38 -2.10 -17.85
N PHE A 245 23.88 -1.02 -17.24
CA PHE A 245 22.55 -0.49 -17.55
C PHE A 245 22.61 0.22 -18.90
N ARG A 246 21.75 -0.17 -19.84
CA ARG A 246 21.69 0.42 -21.19
C ARG A 246 20.33 1.06 -21.40
N SER A 247 20.28 2.08 -22.25
CA SER A 247 19.01 2.60 -22.77
C SER A 247 18.41 1.56 -23.72
N GLY A 248 17.16 1.20 -23.52
CA GLY A 248 16.45 0.20 -24.33
C GLY A 248 15.63 -0.75 -23.47
N THR A 249 14.83 -1.59 -24.13
CA THR A 249 14.01 -2.59 -23.46
C THR A 249 14.82 -3.84 -23.20
N ASN A 250 15.04 -4.17 -21.95
CA ASN A 250 15.64 -5.45 -21.56
C ASN A 250 15.02 -5.93 -20.25
N VAL A 251 13.91 -6.61 -20.36
CA VAL A 251 13.08 -7.00 -19.23
C VAL A 251 12.84 -8.49 -19.20
N LEU A 252 12.77 -9.04 -18.00
CA LEU A 252 12.33 -10.40 -17.72
C LEU A 252 11.04 -10.32 -16.89
N ALA A 253 9.95 -10.88 -17.39
CA ALA A 253 8.76 -11.18 -16.61
C ALA A 253 8.84 -12.64 -16.15
N GLN A 254 8.71 -12.86 -14.84
CA GLN A 254 8.79 -14.18 -14.24
C GLN A 254 7.54 -14.46 -13.40
N LEU A 255 6.81 -15.50 -13.74
CA LEU A 255 5.75 -16.07 -12.89
C LEU A 255 6.33 -17.27 -12.15
N ARG A 256 6.26 -17.25 -10.81
CA ARG A 256 6.73 -18.33 -9.94
C ARG A 256 5.55 -19.02 -9.27
N LEU A 257 5.49 -20.31 -9.38
CA LEU A 257 4.52 -21.16 -8.67
C LEU A 257 5.31 -22.02 -7.69
N THR A 258 5.48 -21.56 -6.46
CA THR A 258 6.34 -22.24 -5.49
C THR A 258 5.55 -22.90 -4.38
N PHE A 259 6.04 -24.05 -3.95
CA PHE A 259 5.58 -24.78 -2.78
C PHE A 259 6.59 -24.55 -1.68
N SER A 260 6.14 -24.14 -0.51
CA SER A 260 7.01 -23.93 0.63
C SER A 260 6.60 -24.78 1.83
N LYS A 261 7.59 -25.20 2.60
CA LYS A 261 7.42 -25.91 3.86
C LYS A 261 8.09 -25.14 4.97
N GLN A 262 7.35 -24.82 6.01
CA GLN A 262 7.90 -24.26 7.22
C GLN A 262 8.60 -25.33 8.03
N ILE A 263 9.88 -25.14 8.29
CA ILE A 263 10.74 -26.07 9.06
C ILE A 263 10.87 -25.56 10.50
N GLN A 264 10.99 -24.25 10.68
CA GLN A 264 11.06 -23.57 11.97
C GLN A 264 10.19 -22.29 11.93
N PRO A 265 9.87 -21.66 13.07
CA PRO A 265 9.01 -20.47 13.11
C PRO A 265 9.39 -19.36 12.13
N HIS A 266 10.68 -19.16 11.87
CA HIS A 266 11.22 -18.12 10.98
C HIS A 266 12.03 -18.70 9.80
N PHE A 267 11.88 -20.00 9.51
CA PHE A 267 12.64 -20.64 8.45
C PHE A 267 11.75 -21.54 7.60
N LYS A 268 11.72 -21.25 6.30
CA LYS A 268 10.99 -22.03 5.30
C LYS A 268 11.93 -22.44 4.17
N VAL A 269 11.69 -23.57 3.57
CA VAL A 269 12.28 -23.98 2.29
C VAL A 269 11.21 -23.93 1.23
N PHE A 270 11.58 -23.61 0.01
CA PHE A 270 10.63 -23.57 -1.10
C PHE A 270 11.26 -24.12 -2.38
N ALA A 271 10.39 -24.61 -3.27
CA ALA A 271 10.75 -25.05 -4.61
C ALA A 271 9.53 -24.98 -5.53
N GLY A 272 9.75 -24.79 -6.83
CA GLY A 272 8.67 -24.85 -7.80
C GLY A 272 9.02 -24.34 -9.19
N PRO A 273 8.13 -24.57 -10.17
CA PRO A 273 8.32 -24.12 -11.53
C PRO A 273 8.23 -22.59 -11.68
N THR A 274 8.95 -22.10 -12.67
CA THR A 274 8.89 -20.70 -13.11
C THR A 274 8.53 -20.64 -14.58
N PHE A 275 7.77 -19.62 -14.97
CA PHE A 275 7.49 -19.28 -16.37
C PHE A 275 8.16 -17.95 -16.63
N ASN A 276 9.07 -17.93 -17.58
CA ASN A 276 9.95 -16.81 -17.86
C ASN A 276 9.68 -16.28 -19.26
N LEU A 277 9.62 -14.95 -19.38
CA LEU A 277 9.46 -14.25 -20.64
C LEU A 277 10.44 -13.07 -20.67
N THR A 278 11.41 -13.09 -21.58
CA THR A 278 12.26 -11.93 -21.86
C THR A 278 11.75 -11.17 -23.06
N VAL A 279 11.78 -9.83 -22.94
CA VAL A 279 11.54 -8.88 -24.04
C VAL A 279 12.76 -7.98 -24.10
N SER A 280 13.50 -8.03 -25.20
CA SER A 280 14.81 -7.36 -25.31
C SER A 280 15.09 -6.85 -26.71
N ASP A 281 15.55 -5.60 -26.79
CA ASP A 281 16.12 -5.01 -28.00
C ASP A 281 17.68 -4.97 -27.98
N TYR A 282 18.26 -5.64 -26.98
CA TYR A 282 19.71 -5.77 -26.88
C TYR A 282 20.25 -6.55 -28.05
N VAL A 283 21.25 -5.98 -28.72
CA VAL A 283 22.02 -6.67 -29.76
C VAL A 283 23.36 -7.07 -29.18
N ASN A 284 23.61 -8.37 -29.14
CA ASN A 284 24.91 -8.90 -28.69
C ASN A 284 26.01 -8.43 -29.63
N PRO A 285 27.02 -7.68 -29.15
CA PRO A 285 28.04 -7.11 -30.00
C PRO A 285 29.00 -8.15 -30.65
N GLU A 286 29.07 -9.36 -30.10
CA GLU A 286 29.93 -10.45 -30.59
C GLU A 286 29.23 -11.27 -31.67
N THR A 287 27.91 -11.51 -31.53
CA THR A 287 27.15 -12.40 -32.41
C THR A 287 26.20 -11.68 -33.36
N GLY A 288 25.95 -10.39 -33.13
CA GLY A 288 24.94 -9.62 -33.85
C GLY A 288 23.48 -10.05 -33.61
N VAL A 289 23.22 -10.98 -32.70
CA VAL A 289 21.89 -11.53 -32.42
C VAL A 289 21.13 -10.60 -31.49
N THR A 290 19.89 -10.25 -31.82
CA THR A 290 18.99 -9.50 -30.97
C THR A 290 18.39 -10.40 -29.91
N GLY A 291 18.33 -9.89 -28.68
CA GLY A 291 17.69 -10.56 -27.54
C GLY A 291 18.61 -10.65 -26.32
N SER A 292 18.03 -10.84 -25.15
CA SER A 292 18.78 -11.06 -23.93
C SER A 292 19.59 -12.36 -23.99
N SER A 293 20.79 -12.32 -23.42
CA SER A 293 21.62 -13.50 -23.22
C SER A 293 21.08 -14.44 -22.12
N LEU A 294 20.13 -13.93 -21.31
CA LEU A 294 19.51 -14.67 -20.20
C LEU A 294 18.44 -15.65 -20.71
N LYS A 295 18.85 -16.67 -21.45
CA LYS A 295 17.97 -17.72 -21.95
C LYS A 295 18.69 -19.06 -21.94
N PRO A 296 18.37 -19.99 -21.03
CA PRO A 296 18.98 -21.33 -21.06
C PRO A 296 18.51 -22.16 -22.28
N TYR A 297 17.26 -21.99 -22.67
CA TYR A 297 16.62 -22.54 -23.88
C TYR A 297 15.37 -21.72 -24.20
N SER A 298 14.82 -21.84 -25.39
CA SER A 298 13.65 -21.09 -25.80
C SER A 298 12.57 -22.06 -26.31
N ILE A 299 11.37 -21.97 -25.73
CA ILE A 299 10.19 -22.70 -26.23
C ILE A 299 9.60 -21.96 -27.44
N PHE A 300 9.64 -20.63 -27.40
CA PHE A 300 9.27 -19.80 -28.54
C PHE A 300 10.23 -18.60 -28.62
N HIS A 301 10.50 -18.16 -29.82
CA HIS A 301 11.40 -17.04 -30.11
C HIS A 301 10.91 -16.27 -31.32
N THR A 302 10.97 -14.94 -31.25
CA THR A 302 10.70 -14.05 -32.38
C THR A 302 11.95 -13.27 -32.72
N ASN A 303 12.31 -13.22 -34.01
CA ASN A 303 13.48 -12.49 -34.51
C ASN A 303 13.04 -11.19 -35.22
N GLU A 304 12.58 -10.23 -34.44
CA GLU A 304 12.29 -8.89 -34.90
C GLU A 304 13.26 -7.88 -34.27
N LYS A 305 13.02 -6.59 -34.46
CA LYS A 305 13.80 -5.53 -33.78
C LYS A 305 13.81 -5.68 -32.26
N THR A 306 12.76 -6.31 -31.72
CA THR A 306 12.67 -6.68 -30.29
C THR A 306 12.46 -8.17 -30.22
N ALA A 307 13.39 -8.89 -29.64
CA ALA A 307 13.30 -10.32 -29.45
C ALA A 307 12.45 -10.67 -28.20
N VAL A 308 11.54 -11.61 -28.37
CA VAL A 308 10.76 -12.19 -27.26
C VAL A 308 11.12 -13.65 -27.15
N ASN A 309 11.53 -14.07 -25.94
CA ASN A 309 11.87 -15.47 -25.65
C ASN A 309 11.12 -15.94 -24.42
N GLY A 310 10.57 -17.14 -24.47
CA GLY A 310 9.87 -17.75 -23.35
C GLY A 310 10.41 -19.14 -23.02
N TRP A 311 10.51 -19.45 -21.73
CA TRP A 311 10.89 -20.78 -21.26
C TRP A 311 10.25 -21.13 -19.90
N ILE A 312 10.23 -22.41 -19.60
CA ILE A 312 9.84 -22.94 -18.28
C ILE A 312 11.11 -23.24 -17.52
N GLY A 313 11.20 -22.81 -16.31
CA GLY A 313 12.34 -23.05 -15.44
C GLY A 313 11.92 -23.54 -14.05
N PHE A 314 12.83 -23.41 -13.11
CA PHE A 314 12.64 -23.85 -11.74
C PHE A 314 13.33 -22.89 -10.77
N ALA A 315 12.71 -22.67 -9.61
CA ALA A 315 13.31 -21.91 -8.53
C ALA A 315 13.25 -22.69 -7.21
N THR A 316 14.29 -22.55 -6.41
CA THR A 316 14.35 -23.11 -5.05
C THR A 316 15.17 -22.21 -4.14
N GLY A 317 14.94 -22.31 -2.83
CA GLY A 317 15.67 -21.50 -1.87
C GLY A 317 15.10 -21.57 -0.46
N VAL A 318 15.44 -20.55 0.31
CA VAL A 318 15.06 -20.41 1.71
C VAL A 318 14.44 -19.06 1.98
N ARG A 319 13.59 -19.00 2.99
CA ARG A 319 12.86 -17.82 3.45
C ARG A 319 13.00 -17.67 4.97
N PHE A 320 13.18 -16.43 5.39
CA PHE A 320 13.36 -16.06 6.80
C PHE A 320 12.31 -15.06 7.26
#